data_8ab96abc372af12c59bd33d9231d511b
#
_entry.id   8ab96abc372af12c59bd33d9231d511b
#
_cell.length_a   1.000
_cell.length_b   1.000
_cell.length_c   1.000
_cell.angle_alpha   90.00
_cell.angle_beta   90.00
_cell.angle_gamma   90.00
#
_symmetry.space_group_name_H-M   'P 1'
#
loop_
_entity.id
_entity.type
_entity.pdbx_description
1 polymer ?
#
loop_
_entity_poly.entity_id
_entity_poly.type
_entity_poly.pdbx_seq_one_letter_code
_entity_poly.pdbx_strand_id
1 'polypeptide(L)'
;MLQTLSTAFIRTLREDPADAEVAGHRLLVRACYIRRTAPGVYTWLPLGLRVLRKIEAVVREEMNRMGGQEVHFPALLPADPYKATGRWQEYGPTLFTLADRRGNDYLLAPTHEEVFTLLAKDMCSSYKDLPLTLYQIQTKYRDEARPRAGLIRGREFIMKDSYSFDVDETGLDASYRAHRRAYERIFTRLGLEYVVVNAMAGAMGGSHSEEFLHPSPIGEDTFVRSPGGYAANAEAVTTPAPESLDASAEPAARVVDTPDCPTIDTLVELCNTAHPRADGRAWTAADTLKNVVVALTHPDGERELLVIGVPGDREVDIKRLGAAVAPAEVEMATDGDFAAHPELVRGYIGPAAVGPNSPARRVEVGEDGREVLTGSVRYLLDPRVVDGTSWVTGADEERRHVLHLVKGRDFTADGTIEAAEVRDGDPAPDGSGALSLARGIEIGHIFALGRKYAQSLGLTVLDENGRARVVTMGSYGIGVSRVMAALAEANHDSRGLIWPIQVAPYHVQVLATGKDDAVFSTAAALAGELDAAGFEVLYDDRRRVSAGVKFADSELLGVPFTVVVGRDLAREGTVEIRDRRSGGRRSVPAADAAAEVGAELRAALARVPDGAGRPDSEPASGRG
;
A
#
# COMPACT_ATOMS: atom_id res chain seq x y z
N MET A 1 -17.00 9.41 -30.29
CA MET A 1 -15.99 8.69 -31.13
C MET A 1 -16.47 7.29 -31.39
N LEU A 2 -16.74 6.95 -32.66
CA LEU A 2 -17.22 5.64 -33.10
C LEU A 2 -16.05 4.76 -33.58
N GLN A 3 -15.96 3.54 -33.03
CA GLN A 3 -15.01 2.51 -33.46
C GLN A 3 -15.76 1.24 -33.86
N THR A 4 -15.43 0.68 -35.04
CA THR A 4 -15.98 -0.62 -35.46
C THR A 4 -15.08 -1.76 -35.03
N LEU A 5 -15.67 -2.85 -34.52
CA LEU A 5 -14.92 -3.97 -33.95
C LEU A 5 -14.20 -4.79 -35.04
N SER A 6 -14.73 -4.81 -36.27
CA SER A 6 -14.08 -5.50 -37.41
C SER A 6 -12.72 -4.91 -37.77
N THR A 7 -12.52 -3.60 -37.56
CA THR A 7 -11.28 -2.88 -37.84
C THR A 7 -10.43 -2.59 -36.59
N ALA A 8 -11.01 -2.75 -35.41
CA ALA A 8 -10.32 -2.51 -34.14
C ALA A 8 -9.24 -3.57 -33.88
N PHE A 9 -8.10 -3.14 -33.34
CA PHE A 9 -7.06 -4.04 -32.86
C PHE A 9 -7.45 -4.63 -31.50
N ILE A 10 -8.52 -5.44 -31.49
CA ILE A 10 -9.05 -6.14 -30.31
C ILE A 10 -9.11 -7.63 -30.64
N ARG A 11 -8.41 -8.43 -29.85
CA ARG A 11 -8.36 -9.89 -29.98
C ARG A 11 -8.47 -10.52 -28.59
N THR A 12 -9.68 -10.86 -28.22
CA THR A 12 -10.00 -11.53 -26.94
C THR A 12 -9.44 -12.95 -26.91
N LEU A 13 -9.10 -13.43 -25.71
CA LEU A 13 -8.65 -14.79 -25.45
C LEU A 13 -9.77 -15.59 -24.79
N ARG A 14 -9.91 -16.87 -25.17
CA ARG A 14 -10.87 -17.79 -24.55
C ARG A 14 -10.35 -18.35 -23.24
N GLU A 15 -9.06 -18.66 -23.19
CA GLU A 15 -8.38 -19.28 -22.06
C GLU A 15 -7.68 -18.25 -21.19
N ASP A 16 -7.53 -18.58 -19.92
CA ASP A 16 -6.77 -17.76 -18.97
C ASP A 16 -5.27 -17.85 -19.26
N PRO A 17 -4.53 -16.73 -19.18
CA PRO A 17 -3.07 -16.78 -19.28
C PRO A 17 -2.50 -17.56 -18.08
N ALA A 18 -1.53 -18.44 -18.34
CA ALA A 18 -0.95 -19.34 -17.34
C ALA A 18 -0.20 -18.61 -16.20
N ASP A 19 0.21 -17.37 -16.45
CA ASP A 19 0.98 -16.53 -15.53
C ASP A 19 0.13 -15.50 -14.77
N ALA A 20 -1.20 -15.50 -14.95
CA ALA A 20 -2.08 -14.54 -14.31
C ALA A 20 -2.80 -15.17 -13.10
N GLU A 21 -2.34 -14.84 -11.90
CA GLU A 21 -2.84 -15.41 -10.64
C GLU A 21 -4.16 -14.77 -10.18
N VAL A 22 -4.32 -13.45 -10.35
CA VAL A 22 -5.48 -12.68 -9.86
C VAL A 22 -6.50 -12.43 -10.96
N ALA A 23 -7.77 -12.29 -10.59
CA ALA A 23 -8.89 -12.19 -11.53
C ALA A 23 -8.78 -10.96 -12.45
N GLY A 24 -8.49 -9.79 -11.90
CA GLY A 24 -8.31 -8.56 -12.67
C GLY A 24 -7.21 -8.68 -13.70
N HIS A 25 -6.06 -9.26 -13.37
CA HIS A 25 -4.97 -9.49 -14.31
C HIS A 25 -5.39 -10.43 -15.46
N ARG A 26 -6.01 -11.58 -15.13
CA ARG A 26 -6.53 -12.52 -16.14
C ARG A 26 -7.47 -11.84 -17.12
N LEU A 27 -8.43 -11.09 -16.59
CA LEU A 27 -9.44 -10.40 -17.40
C LEU A 27 -8.84 -9.28 -18.27
N LEU A 28 -7.90 -8.49 -17.74
CA LEU A 28 -7.22 -7.44 -18.52
C LEU A 28 -6.45 -8.03 -19.70
N VAL A 29 -5.80 -9.19 -19.54
CA VAL A 29 -5.12 -9.88 -20.64
C VAL A 29 -6.12 -10.49 -21.61
N ARG A 30 -7.13 -11.22 -21.10
CA ARG A 30 -8.15 -11.87 -21.96
C ARG A 30 -8.97 -10.88 -22.78
N ALA A 31 -9.35 -9.78 -22.17
CA ALA A 31 -10.13 -8.72 -22.80
C ALA A 31 -9.31 -7.77 -23.68
N CYS A 32 -8.03 -8.06 -23.92
CA CYS A 32 -7.17 -7.27 -24.83
C CYS A 32 -6.91 -5.83 -24.35
N TYR A 33 -6.71 -5.64 -23.04
CA TYR A 33 -6.29 -4.36 -22.47
C TYR A 33 -4.76 -4.24 -22.38
N ILE A 34 -4.10 -5.33 -21.98
CA ILE A 34 -2.65 -5.40 -21.84
C ILE A 34 -2.10 -6.71 -22.42
N ARG A 35 -0.79 -6.70 -22.71
CA ARG A 35 -0.01 -7.91 -23.03
C ARG A 35 1.32 -7.85 -22.31
N ARG A 36 1.76 -8.98 -21.77
CA ARG A 36 3.05 -9.11 -21.13
C ARG A 36 4.17 -9.04 -22.16
N THR A 37 5.12 -8.16 -21.96
CA THR A 37 6.37 -8.07 -22.74
C THR A 37 7.50 -8.81 -22.04
N ALA A 38 7.62 -8.61 -20.72
CA ALA A 38 8.56 -9.30 -19.84
C ALA A 38 7.95 -9.39 -18.43
N PRO A 39 8.55 -10.13 -17.47
CA PRO A 39 8.09 -10.14 -16.09
C PRO A 39 8.01 -8.71 -15.51
N GLY A 40 6.81 -8.28 -15.11
CA GLY A 40 6.56 -6.94 -14.59
C GLY A 40 6.57 -5.80 -15.62
N VAL A 41 6.61 -6.12 -16.94
CA VAL A 41 6.60 -5.12 -18.03
C VAL A 41 5.47 -5.47 -19.00
N TYR A 42 4.58 -4.51 -19.27
CA TYR A 42 3.36 -4.72 -20.05
C TYR A 42 3.22 -3.71 -21.19
N THR A 43 2.81 -4.21 -22.36
CA THR A 43 2.34 -3.39 -23.48
C THR A 43 0.88 -3.00 -23.23
N TRP A 44 0.58 -1.72 -23.30
CA TRP A 44 -0.76 -1.17 -23.26
C TRP A 44 -1.41 -1.28 -24.66
N LEU A 45 -2.48 -2.05 -24.75
CA LEU A 45 -3.25 -2.18 -26.00
C LEU A 45 -4.29 -1.06 -26.10
N PRO A 46 -4.93 -0.84 -27.26
CA PRO A 46 -5.82 0.31 -27.46
C PRO A 46 -6.90 0.48 -26.38
N LEU A 47 -7.52 -0.60 -25.92
CA LEU A 47 -8.52 -0.55 -24.83
C LEU A 47 -7.89 -0.12 -23.51
N GLY A 48 -6.75 -0.73 -23.16
CA GLY A 48 -6.04 -0.41 -21.92
C GLY A 48 -5.56 1.04 -21.89
N LEU A 49 -5.01 1.51 -23.01
CA LEU A 49 -4.55 2.89 -23.14
C LEU A 49 -5.70 3.90 -23.02
N ARG A 50 -6.91 3.58 -23.51
CA ARG A 50 -8.09 4.43 -23.34
C ARG A 50 -8.50 4.57 -21.87
N VAL A 51 -8.56 3.44 -21.14
CA VAL A 51 -8.86 3.45 -19.69
C VAL A 51 -7.80 4.23 -18.93
N LEU A 52 -6.52 3.94 -19.18
CA LEU A 52 -5.39 4.63 -18.56
C LEU A 52 -5.50 6.16 -18.72
N ARG A 53 -5.71 6.64 -19.95
CA ARG A 53 -5.83 8.08 -20.25
C ARG A 53 -7.03 8.74 -19.56
N LYS A 54 -8.13 8.01 -19.35
CA LYS A 54 -9.27 8.53 -18.59
C LYS A 54 -8.96 8.65 -17.10
N ILE A 55 -8.24 7.67 -16.53
CA ILE A 55 -7.74 7.77 -15.16
C ILE A 55 -6.79 8.96 -15.02
N GLU A 56 -5.82 9.10 -15.95
CA GLU A 56 -4.91 10.25 -16.00
C GLU A 56 -5.66 11.59 -16.11
N ALA A 57 -6.73 11.65 -16.90
CA ALA A 57 -7.54 12.86 -17.02
C ALA A 57 -8.20 13.26 -15.70
N VAL A 58 -8.81 12.32 -14.98
CA VAL A 58 -9.41 12.57 -13.66
C VAL A 58 -8.34 13.06 -12.67
N VAL A 59 -7.17 12.41 -12.65
CA VAL A 59 -6.05 12.81 -11.79
C VAL A 59 -5.59 14.23 -12.14
N ARG A 60 -5.38 14.53 -13.41
CA ARG A 60 -4.93 15.84 -13.91
C ARG A 60 -5.91 16.96 -13.55
N GLU A 61 -7.21 16.72 -13.73
CA GLU A 61 -8.24 17.69 -13.39
C GLU A 61 -8.24 18.05 -11.90
N GLU A 62 -8.11 17.06 -11.01
CA GLU A 62 -8.09 17.32 -9.56
C GLU A 62 -6.78 17.95 -9.09
N MET A 63 -5.64 17.59 -9.70
CA MET A 63 -4.36 18.24 -9.43
C MET A 63 -4.36 19.70 -9.87
N ASN A 64 -4.88 19.99 -11.08
CA ASN A 64 -5.03 21.37 -11.57
C ASN A 64 -6.01 22.18 -10.70
N ARG A 65 -7.12 21.56 -10.25
CA ARG A 65 -8.11 22.21 -9.37
C ARG A 65 -7.52 22.66 -8.04
N MET A 66 -6.55 21.92 -7.49
CA MET A 66 -5.88 22.32 -6.25
C MET A 66 -4.72 23.33 -6.47
N GLY A 67 -4.44 23.73 -7.71
CA GLY A 67 -3.39 24.69 -8.06
C GLY A 67 -2.04 24.06 -8.45
N GLY A 68 -1.98 22.74 -8.60
CA GLY A 68 -0.79 22.07 -9.09
C GLY A 68 -0.50 22.39 -10.57
N GLN A 69 0.77 22.49 -10.94
CA GLN A 69 1.22 22.77 -12.29
C GLN A 69 1.93 21.52 -12.86
N GLU A 70 1.48 21.08 -14.05
CA GLU A 70 2.04 19.90 -14.70
C GLU A 70 3.37 20.22 -15.38
N VAL A 71 4.38 19.38 -15.11
CA VAL A 71 5.68 19.35 -15.77
C VAL A 71 5.95 17.93 -16.27
N HIS A 72 6.99 17.73 -17.06
CA HIS A 72 7.37 16.39 -17.53
C HIS A 72 8.89 16.25 -17.53
N PHE A 73 9.42 15.46 -16.61
CA PHE A 73 10.84 15.18 -16.49
C PHE A 73 11.27 13.99 -17.35
N PRO A 74 12.56 13.88 -17.69
CA PRO A 74 13.10 12.66 -18.30
C PRO A 74 13.03 11.49 -17.32
N ALA A 75 12.92 10.27 -17.84
CA ALA A 75 13.04 9.04 -17.07
C ALA A 75 14.50 8.59 -16.87
N LEU A 76 15.39 9.00 -17.78
CA LEU A 76 16.82 8.78 -17.68
C LEU A 76 17.45 9.92 -16.90
N LEU A 77 17.98 9.64 -15.72
CA LEU A 77 18.48 10.63 -14.77
C LEU A 77 19.96 10.43 -14.45
N PRO A 78 20.74 11.51 -14.24
CA PRO A 78 22.11 11.41 -13.74
C PRO A 78 22.12 10.90 -12.29
N ALA A 79 23.13 10.12 -11.92
CA ALA A 79 23.25 9.52 -10.59
C ALA A 79 23.64 10.51 -9.49
N ASP A 80 24.31 11.62 -9.82
CA ASP A 80 24.89 12.53 -8.84
C ASP A 80 23.87 13.09 -7.83
N PRO A 81 22.65 13.53 -8.24
CA PRO A 81 21.64 13.98 -7.28
C PRO A 81 21.22 12.89 -6.28
N TYR A 82 21.10 11.64 -6.74
CA TYR A 82 20.72 10.49 -5.92
C TYR A 82 21.86 10.07 -4.97
N LYS A 83 23.12 10.22 -5.40
CA LYS A 83 24.29 10.04 -4.53
C LYS A 83 24.34 11.12 -3.45
N ALA A 84 24.03 12.38 -3.79
CA ALA A 84 24.01 13.50 -2.86
C ALA A 84 22.93 13.39 -1.77
N THR A 85 21.79 12.77 -2.07
CA THR A 85 20.70 12.53 -1.09
C THR A 85 20.83 11.21 -0.33
N GLY A 86 21.81 10.36 -0.66
CA GLY A 86 22.00 9.02 -0.10
C GLY A 86 21.12 7.95 -0.72
N ARG A 87 20.16 8.32 -1.57
CA ARG A 87 19.16 7.39 -2.11
C ARG A 87 19.74 6.39 -3.12
N TRP A 88 20.91 6.67 -3.69
CA TRP A 88 21.61 5.68 -4.51
C TRP A 88 21.93 4.40 -3.72
N GLN A 89 22.36 4.53 -2.46
CA GLN A 89 22.63 3.42 -1.56
C GLN A 89 21.34 2.86 -0.95
N GLU A 90 20.43 3.73 -0.48
CA GLU A 90 19.17 3.33 0.15
C GLU A 90 18.27 2.48 -0.76
N TYR A 91 18.22 2.77 -2.06
CA TYR A 91 17.47 1.96 -3.03
C TYR A 91 18.21 0.68 -3.45
N GLY A 92 19.55 0.68 -3.40
CA GLY A 92 20.38 -0.48 -3.68
C GLY A 92 20.00 -1.20 -4.98
N PRO A 93 19.76 -2.53 -4.93
CA PRO A 93 19.47 -3.34 -6.12
C PRO A 93 18.11 -3.06 -6.77
N THR A 94 17.25 -2.24 -6.15
CA THR A 94 15.97 -1.86 -6.74
C THR A 94 16.11 -0.80 -7.85
N LEU A 95 17.29 -0.15 -7.96
CA LEU A 95 17.57 0.78 -9.06
C LEU A 95 17.98 0.05 -10.33
N PHE A 96 17.40 0.44 -11.47
CA PHE A 96 17.98 0.18 -12.78
C PHE A 96 19.10 1.20 -13.04
N THR A 97 20.35 0.79 -12.90
CA THR A 97 21.53 1.61 -13.11
C THR A 97 22.18 1.32 -14.46
N LEU A 98 22.77 2.32 -15.08
CA LEU A 98 23.47 2.22 -16.36
C LEU A 98 24.59 3.26 -16.44
N ALA A 99 25.55 3.06 -17.32
CA ALA A 99 26.59 4.02 -17.63
C ALA A 99 26.46 4.51 -19.07
N ASP A 100 26.77 5.78 -19.31
CA ASP A 100 26.90 6.32 -20.65
C ASP A 100 28.23 5.87 -21.31
N ARG A 101 28.43 6.25 -22.58
CA ARG A 101 29.65 5.89 -23.33
C ARG A 101 30.92 6.52 -22.76
N ARG A 102 30.81 7.51 -21.87
CA ARG A 102 31.92 8.20 -21.20
C ARG A 102 32.17 7.66 -19.80
N GLY A 103 31.37 6.71 -19.33
CA GLY A 103 31.44 6.13 -17.99
C GLY A 103 30.73 6.93 -16.90
N ASN A 104 29.89 7.90 -17.27
CA ASN A 104 29.06 8.57 -16.27
C ASN A 104 27.89 7.68 -15.85
N ASP A 105 27.62 7.64 -14.55
CA ASP A 105 26.51 6.86 -13.98
C ASP A 105 25.17 7.55 -14.21
N TYR A 106 24.19 6.75 -14.60
CA TYR A 106 22.78 7.12 -14.77
C TYR A 106 21.89 6.09 -14.08
N LEU A 107 20.61 6.43 -13.92
CA LEU A 107 19.56 5.52 -13.48
C LEU A 107 18.27 5.76 -14.28
N LEU A 108 17.41 4.74 -14.33
CA LEU A 108 16.02 4.93 -14.69
C LEU A 108 15.24 5.33 -13.44
N ALA A 109 14.48 6.40 -13.53
CA ALA A 109 13.85 7.05 -12.39
C ALA A 109 12.90 6.13 -11.59
N PRO A 110 13.18 5.81 -10.32
CA PRO A 110 12.24 5.14 -9.43
C PRO A 110 11.20 6.12 -8.87
N THR A 111 11.60 7.37 -8.65
CA THR A 111 10.82 8.57 -8.32
C THR A 111 11.63 9.82 -8.72
N HIS A 112 11.19 11.05 -8.43
CA HIS A 112 11.84 12.25 -8.97
C HIS A 112 12.08 13.38 -7.94
N GLU A 113 12.12 13.09 -6.64
CA GLU A 113 12.32 14.10 -5.59
C GLU A 113 13.51 15.02 -5.87
N GLU A 114 14.65 14.44 -6.26
CA GLU A 114 15.89 15.15 -6.50
C GLU A 114 15.79 16.16 -7.63
N VAL A 115 15.24 15.74 -8.77
CA VAL A 115 15.19 16.62 -9.95
C VAL A 115 14.11 17.70 -9.82
N PHE A 116 13.01 17.43 -9.12
CA PHE A 116 12.05 18.49 -8.75
C PHE A 116 12.67 19.51 -7.81
N THR A 117 13.45 19.05 -6.83
CA THR A 117 14.20 19.94 -5.91
C THR A 117 15.20 20.81 -6.66
N LEU A 118 15.94 20.24 -7.61
CA LEU A 118 16.90 20.98 -8.42
C LEU A 118 16.22 21.99 -9.34
N LEU A 119 15.07 21.65 -9.95
CA LEU A 119 14.30 22.59 -10.75
C LEU A 119 13.79 23.76 -9.89
N ALA A 120 13.22 23.47 -8.72
CA ALA A 120 12.78 24.51 -7.80
C ALA A 120 13.93 25.41 -7.34
N LYS A 121 15.12 24.85 -7.08
CA LYS A 121 16.33 25.58 -6.73
C LYS A 121 16.78 26.55 -7.83
N ASP A 122 16.66 26.14 -9.09
CA ASP A 122 17.03 26.97 -10.24
C ASP A 122 16.05 28.15 -10.44
N MET A 123 14.76 27.93 -10.13
CA MET A 123 13.69 28.86 -10.48
C MET A 123 13.16 29.70 -9.32
N CYS A 124 13.31 29.26 -8.06
CA CYS A 124 12.80 29.95 -6.89
C CYS A 124 13.94 30.62 -6.10
N SER A 125 13.77 31.89 -5.75
CA SER A 125 14.77 32.66 -5.00
C SER A 125 14.19 33.37 -3.77
N SER A 126 12.88 33.53 -3.70
CA SER A 126 12.20 34.31 -2.67
C SER A 126 11.03 33.51 -2.09
N TYR A 127 10.69 33.78 -0.81
CA TYR A 127 9.48 33.26 -0.19
C TYR A 127 8.18 33.61 -0.97
N LYS A 128 8.22 34.64 -1.83
CA LYS A 128 7.12 35.03 -2.69
C LYS A 128 6.86 34.06 -3.84
N ASP A 129 7.83 33.22 -4.17
CA ASP A 129 7.71 32.19 -5.19
C ASP A 129 6.99 30.94 -4.63
N LEU A 130 6.75 30.89 -3.31
CA LEU A 130 6.11 29.81 -2.58
C LEU A 130 4.76 30.22 -1.98
N PRO A 131 3.79 29.31 -1.73
CA PRO A 131 3.91 27.86 -1.98
C PRO A 131 3.90 27.53 -3.48
N LEU A 132 4.63 26.49 -3.86
CA LEU A 132 4.67 25.97 -5.22
C LEU A 132 4.33 24.48 -5.21
N THR A 133 3.40 24.05 -6.06
CA THR A 133 3.11 22.64 -6.28
C THR A 133 3.34 22.29 -7.74
N LEU A 134 4.25 21.38 -7.99
CA LEU A 134 4.54 20.82 -9.31
C LEU A 134 4.20 19.32 -9.33
N TYR A 135 3.69 18.80 -10.45
CA TYR A 135 3.42 17.38 -10.60
C TYR A 135 3.70 16.90 -12.02
N GLN A 136 3.83 15.61 -12.17
CA GLN A 136 3.90 14.94 -13.48
C GLN A 136 3.11 13.64 -13.46
N ILE A 137 2.80 13.14 -14.67
CA ILE A 137 2.36 11.77 -14.90
C ILE A 137 3.43 11.13 -15.77
N GLN A 138 4.24 10.22 -15.21
CA GLN A 138 5.45 9.71 -15.85
C GLN A 138 5.68 8.24 -15.51
N THR A 139 6.35 7.53 -16.41
CA THR A 139 6.81 6.17 -16.19
C THR A 139 7.91 6.13 -15.12
N LYS A 140 7.82 5.15 -14.23
CA LYS A 140 8.78 4.82 -13.18
C LYS A 140 9.33 3.43 -13.39
N TYR A 141 10.55 3.21 -12.89
CA TYR A 141 11.29 1.96 -13.06
C TYR A 141 11.82 1.51 -11.70
N ARG A 142 11.53 0.26 -11.33
CA ARG A 142 12.08 -0.39 -10.13
C ARG A 142 12.41 -1.83 -10.48
N ASP A 143 13.62 -2.28 -10.21
CA ASP A 143 14.02 -3.67 -10.47
C ASP A 143 13.45 -4.59 -9.38
N GLU A 144 12.14 -4.75 -9.43
CA GLU A 144 11.41 -5.62 -8.53
C GLU A 144 11.87 -7.07 -8.67
N ALA A 145 12.36 -7.64 -7.58
CA ALA A 145 12.85 -9.02 -7.57
C ALA A 145 11.73 -10.03 -7.91
N ARG A 146 10.49 -9.75 -7.48
CA ARG A 146 9.32 -10.61 -7.66
C ARG A 146 8.10 -9.82 -8.13
N PRO A 147 8.06 -9.39 -9.41
CA PRO A 147 6.87 -8.75 -9.97
C PRO A 147 5.70 -9.74 -9.98
N ARG A 148 4.51 -9.28 -9.58
CA ARG A 148 3.32 -10.15 -9.41
C ARG A 148 2.02 -9.39 -9.63
N ALA A 149 0.93 -10.13 -9.78
CA ALA A 149 -0.43 -9.60 -9.92
C ALA A 149 -0.59 -8.54 -11.05
N GLY A 150 0.12 -8.73 -12.16
CA GLY A 150 0.02 -7.86 -13.35
C GLY A 150 0.50 -6.44 -13.10
N LEU A 151 -0.42 -5.46 -13.26
CA LEU A 151 -0.11 -4.03 -13.07
C LEU A 151 -0.06 -3.60 -11.59
N ILE A 152 -0.32 -4.49 -10.63
CA ILE A 152 -0.26 -4.13 -9.20
C ILE A 152 1.19 -3.93 -8.76
N ARG A 153 2.09 -4.85 -9.17
CA ARG A 153 3.51 -4.76 -8.85
C ARG A 153 4.37 -5.13 -10.06
N GLY A 154 4.80 -4.12 -10.77
CA GLY A 154 5.61 -4.22 -11.98
C GLY A 154 6.97 -3.55 -11.86
N ARG A 155 7.85 -3.78 -12.85
CA ARG A 155 9.16 -3.15 -12.99
C ARG A 155 9.09 -1.80 -13.72
N GLU A 156 8.09 -1.65 -14.57
CA GLU A 156 7.78 -0.42 -15.29
C GLU A 156 6.30 -0.09 -15.07
N PHE A 157 6.00 1.10 -14.57
CA PHE A 157 4.64 1.51 -14.23
C PHE A 157 4.47 3.02 -14.35
N ILE A 158 3.23 3.47 -14.50
CA ILE A 158 2.90 4.89 -14.63
C ILE A 158 2.44 5.41 -13.28
N MET A 159 3.06 6.50 -12.84
CA MET A 159 2.75 7.18 -11.58
C MET A 159 2.45 8.65 -11.83
N LYS A 160 1.47 9.22 -11.14
CA LYS A 160 1.41 10.64 -10.87
C LYS A 160 2.24 10.89 -9.62
N ASP A 161 3.27 11.66 -9.72
CA ASP A 161 4.05 12.15 -8.60
C ASP A 161 4.00 13.69 -8.56
N SER A 162 3.71 14.21 -7.38
CA SER A 162 3.57 15.64 -7.10
C SER A 162 4.46 16.01 -5.93
N TYR A 163 4.95 17.24 -5.95
CA TYR A 163 5.84 17.78 -4.92
C TYR A 163 5.40 19.17 -4.56
N SER A 164 5.28 19.44 -3.26
CA SER A 164 5.07 20.78 -2.74
C SER A 164 6.36 21.35 -2.19
N PHE A 165 6.50 22.67 -2.35
CA PHE A 165 7.60 23.47 -1.83
C PHE A 165 7.01 24.60 -1.02
N ASP A 166 7.33 24.63 0.27
CA ASP A 166 6.72 25.52 1.25
C ASP A 166 7.80 26.21 2.07
N VAL A 167 7.49 27.41 2.59
CA VAL A 167 8.46 28.20 3.39
C VAL A 167 8.75 27.55 4.74
N ASP A 168 7.74 26.91 5.32
CA ASP A 168 7.78 26.32 6.66
C ASP A 168 6.81 25.13 6.81
N GLU A 169 6.77 24.57 8.02
CA GLU A 169 5.93 23.41 8.35
C GLU A 169 4.42 23.74 8.25
N THR A 170 4.02 25.01 8.50
CA THR A 170 2.60 25.41 8.38
C THR A 170 2.16 25.38 6.92
N GLY A 171 3.02 25.85 6.02
CA GLY A 171 2.80 25.75 4.58
C GLY A 171 2.74 24.31 4.11
N LEU A 172 3.69 23.49 4.56
CA LEU A 172 3.70 22.05 4.26
C LEU A 172 2.41 21.36 4.69
N ASP A 173 1.91 21.63 5.91
CA ASP A 173 0.66 21.04 6.40
C ASP A 173 -0.54 21.48 5.53
N ALA A 174 -0.59 22.72 5.10
CA ALA A 174 -1.63 23.20 4.19
C ALA A 174 -1.59 22.49 2.82
N SER A 175 -0.38 22.33 2.26
CA SER A 175 -0.13 21.60 1.01
C SER A 175 -0.47 20.12 1.13
N TYR A 176 -0.12 19.49 2.26
CA TYR A 176 -0.44 18.10 2.58
C TYR A 176 -1.95 17.85 2.61
N ARG A 177 -2.68 18.67 3.36
CA ARG A 177 -4.16 18.58 3.43
C ARG A 177 -4.84 18.85 2.08
N ALA A 178 -4.27 19.73 1.25
CA ALA A 178 -4.80 19.99 -0.09
C ALA A 178 -4.66 18.75 -0.98
N HIS A 179 -3.51 18.07 -0.94
CA HIS A 179 -3.29 16.82 -1.67
C HIS A 179 -4.18 15.68 -1.14
N ARG A 180 -4.32 15.54 0.17
CA ARG A 180 -5.22 14.54 0.78
C ARG A 180 -6.64 14.70 0.23
N ARG A 181 -7.21 15.91 0.28
CA ARG A 181 -8.54 16.19 -0.28
C ARG A 181 -8.62 15.97 -1.81
N ALA A 182 -7.55 16.24 -2.55
CA ALA A 182 -7.52 15.97 -3.98
C ALA A 182 -7.56 14.44 -4.26
N TYR A 183 -6.82 13.64 -3.49
CA TYR A 183 -6.82 12.18 -3.61
C TYR A 183 -8.18 11.57 -3.26
N GLU A 184 -8.80 12.02 -2.18
CA GLU A 184 -10.18 11.63 -1.81
C GLU A 184 -11.15 11.86 -2.97
N ARG A 185 -11.08 13.02 -3.64
CA ARG A 185 -11.91 13.31 -4.82
C ARG A 185 -11.55 12.45 -6.02
N ILE A 186 -10.26 12.20 -6.27
CA ILE A 186 -9.80 11.35 -7.37
C ILE A 186 -10.40 9.95 -7.23
N PHE A 187 -10.19 9.29 -6.09
CA PHE A 187 -10.64 7.92 -5.89
C PHE A 187 -12.18 7.81 -5.85
N THR A 188 -12.84 8.79 -5.24
CA THR A 188 -14.30 8.92 -5.29
C THR A 188 -14.82 9.00 -6.72
N ARG A 189 -14.25 9.88 -7.55
CA ARG A 189 -14.64 10.04 -8.97
C ARG A 189 -14.38 8.78 -9.80
N LEU A 190 -13.33 8.03 -9.47
CA LEU A 190 -13.01 6.77 -10.13
C LEU A 190 -13.92 5.61 -9.67
N GLY A 191 -14.70 5.80 -8.60
CA GLY A 191 -15.54 4.76 -8.01
C GLY A 191 -14.74 3.67 -7.30
N LEU A 192 -13.59 4.03 -6.74
CA LEU A 192 -12.72 3.10 -6.02
C LEU A 192 -12.86 3.34 -4.52
N GLU A 193 -13.30 2.30 -3.78
CA GLU A 193 -13.31 2.32 -2.32
C GLU A 193 -11.89 2.46 -1.79
N TYR A 194 -11.71 3.25 -0.75
CA TYR A 194 -10.40 3.44 -0.11
C TYR A 194 -10.52 3.62 1.40
N VAL A 195 -9.45 3.29 2.09
CA VAL A 195 -9.22 3.62 3.51
C VAL A 195 -7.92 4.41 3.58
N VAL A 196 -7.92 5.52 4.31
CA VAL A 196 -6.71 6.28 4.59
C VAL A 196 -6.11 5.75 5.88
N VAL A 197 -4.86 5.31 5.83
CA VAL A 197 -4.15 4.73 6.96
C VAL A 197 -2.89 5.51 7.28
N ASN A 198 -2.58 5.66 8.56
CA ASN A 198 -1.27 6.13 8.98
C ASN A 198 -0.20 5.13 8.55
N ALA A 199 0.89 5.62 7.98
CA ALA A 199 1.98 4.81 7.46
C ALA A 199 3.34 5.28 7.98
N MET A 200 4.34 4.41 7.86
CA MET A 200 5.74 4.76 8.13
C MET A 200 6.37 5.41 6.90
N ALA A 201 7.10 6.50 7.09
CA ALA A 201 7.73 7.22 5.98
C ALA A 201 8.90 6.45 5.32
N GLY A 202 9.49 5.47 6.01
CA GLY A 202 10.56 4.61 5.50
C GLY A 202 11.76 5.37 4.92
N ALA A 203 12.34 4.86 3.85
CA ALA A 203 13.48 5.46 3.14
C ALA A 203 13.19 6.84 2.53
N MET A 204 11.93 7.19 2.30
CA MET A 204 11.54 8.53 1.83
C MET A 204 11.90 9.60 2.87
N GLY A 205 11.85 9.26 4.16
CA GLY A 205 12.04 10.18 5.28
C GLY A 205 10.81 11.05 5.50
N GLY A 206 10.87 11.89 6.53
CA GLY A 206 9.80 12.80 6.89
C GLY A 206 9.17 12.46 8.25
N SER A 207 8.25 13.32 8.69
CA SER A 207 7.63 13.24 10.02
C SER A 207 6.29 12.50 10.04
N HIS A 208 5.62 12.41 8.89
CA HIS A 208 4.28 11.85 8.77
C HIS A 208 3.99 11.39 7.35
N SER A 209 3.28 10.27 7.21
CA SER A 209 2.77 9.82 5.93
C SER A 209 1.43 9.10 6.07
N GLU A 210 0.61 9.14 5.02
CA GLU A 210 -0.66 8.43 4.92
C GLU A 210 -0.74 7.68 3.60
N GLU A 211 -1.22 6.45 3.65
CA GLU A 211 -1.53 5.64 2.47
C GLU A 211 -3.03 5.58 2.22
N PHE A 212 -3.37 5.60 0.94
CA PHE A 212 -4.70 5.30 0.45
C PHE A 212 -4.71 3.83 0.01
N LEU A 213 -5.37 2.98 0.78
CA LEU A 213 -5.47 1.55 0.52
C LEU A 213 -6.86 1.19 -0.02
N HIS A 214 -6.91 0.51 -1.17
CA HIS A 214 -8.14 -0.13 -1.62
C HIS A 214 -8.28 -1.49 -0.92
N PRO A 215 -9.32 -1.71 -0.09
CA PRO A 215 -9.54 -2.99 0.59
C PRO A 215 -9.70 -4.14 -0.42
N SER A 216 -8.79 -5.10 -0.35
CA SER A 216 -8.78 -6.23 -1.27
C SER A 216 -8.04 -7.44 -0.68
N PRO A 217 -8.56 -8.66 -0.76
CA PRO A 217 -7.89 -9.85 -0.24
C PRO A 217 -6.56 -10.17 -0.95
N ILE A 218 -6.37 -9.65 -2.15
CA ILE A 218 -5.11 -9.80 -2.91
C ILE A 218 -4.09 -8.68 -2.61
N GLY A 219 -4.47 -7.70 -1.77
CA GLY A 219 -3.60 -6.59 -1.38
C GLY A 219 -2.30 -7.07 -0.76
N GLU A 220 -1.23 -6.30 -0.88
CA GLU A 220 0.09 -6.63 -0.32
C GLU A 220 0.27 -6.12 1.10
N ASP A 221 -0.41 -5.01 1.43
CA ASP A 221 -0.30 -4.34 2.71
C ASP A 221 -1.37 -4.82 3.67
N THR A 222 -0.96 -5.06 4.91
CA THR A 222 -1.86 -5.40 6.00
C THR A 222 -2.11 -4.13 6.80
N PHE A 223 -3.38 -3.78 6.96
CA PHE A 223 -3.78 -2.64 7.76
C PHE A 223 -4.83 -3.05 8.80
N VAL A 224 -4.97 -2.23 9.82
CA VAL A 224 -5.99 -2.38 10.85
C VAL A 224 -6.99 -1.26 10.77
N ARG A 225 -8.21 -1.53 11.23
CA ARG A 225 -9.26 -0.53 11.44
C ARG A 225 -10.07 -0.86 12.68
N SER A 226 -10.62 0.18 13.32
CA SER A 226 -11.56 0.04 14.42
C SER A 226 -12.97 0.54 14.03
N PRO A 227 -14.01 0.16 14.76
CA PRO A 227 -15.36 0.68 14.57
C PRO A 227 -15.48 2.21 14.78
N GLY A 228 -14.59 2.80 15.59
CA GLY A 228 -14.57 4.23 15.86
C GLY A 228 -13.75 5.07 14.89
N GLY A 229 -13.20 4.45 13.80
CA GLY A 229 -12.55 5.17 12.70
C GLY A 229 -11.02 5.19 12.72
N TYR A 230 -10.35 4.57 13.70
CA TYR A 230 -8.89 4.39 13.65
C TYR A 230 -8.52 3.48 12.47
N ALA A 231 -7.50 3.87 11.71
CA ALA A 231 -6.91 3.05 10.66
C ALA A 231 -5.41 3.32 10.54
N ALA A 232 -4.61 2.25 10.45
CA ALA A 232 -3.16 2.32 10.30
C ALA A 232 -2.62 1.06 9.62
N ASN A 233 -1.46 1.17 8.95
CA ASN A 233 -0.70 -0.02 8.59
C ASN A 233 -0.30 -0.80 9.85
N ALA A 234 -0.25 -2.12 9.76
CA ALA A 234 0.04 -2.97 10.92
C ALA A 234 1.37 -2.59 11.61
N GLU A 235 2.38 -2.22 10.81
CA GLU A 235 3.69 -1.77 11.31
C GLU A 235 3.65 -0.38 11.98
N ALA A 236 2.66 0.46 11.68
CA ALA A 236 2.51 1.80 12.26
C ALA A 236 1.61 1.85 13.51
N VAL A 237 1.04 0.72 13.91
CA VAL A 237 0.20 0.65 15.12
C VAL A 237 1.04 0.80 16.38
N THR A 238 0.67 1.73 17.25
CA THR A 238 1.24 1.81 18.60
C THR A 238 0.43 0.90 19.54
N THR A 239 1.10 0.02 20.26
CA THR A 239 0.44 -0.89 21.21
C THR A 239 0.09 -0.14 22.50
N PRO A 240 -1.19 -0.06 22.90
CA PRO A 240 -1.55 0.47 24.21
C PRO A 240 -0.93 -0.39 25.31
N ALA A 241 -0.03 0.19 26.11
CA ALA A 241 0.51 -0.49 27.27
C ALA A 241 -0.59 -0.60 28.35
N PRO A 242 -0.82 -1.79 28.93
CA PRO A 242 -1.73 -1.92 30.06
C PRO A 242 -1.18 -1.17 31.29
N GLU A 243 -2.04 -0.91 32.27
CA GLU A 243 -1.60 -0.36 33.56
C GLU A 243 -0.70 -1.35 34.28
N SER A 244 0.26 -0.84 35.07
CA SER A 244 1.10 -1.65 35.97
C SER A 244 0.24 -2.37 37.00
N LEU A 245 0.62 -3.61 37.32
CA LEU A 245 -0.11 -4.45 38.24
C LEU A 245 0.56 -4.49 39.62
N ASP A 246 -0.23 -4.66 40.69
CA ASP A 246 0.29 -4.97 42.00
C ASP A 246 0.66 -6.47 42.10
N ALA A 247 1.95 -6.75 42.12
CA ALA A 247 2.48 -8.11 42.22
C ALA A 247 2.77 -8.57 43.65
N SER A 248 2.30 -7.85 44.69
CA SER A 248 2.57 -8.19 46.09
C SER A 248 2.04 -9.57 46.49
N ALA A 249 1.00 -10.05 45.84
CA ALA A 249 0.41 -11.39 46.05
C ALA A 249 1.03 -12.48 45.13
N GLU A 250 1.85 -12.10 44.14
CA GLU A 250 2.47 -13.08 43.26
C GLU A 250 3.55 -13.89 43.97
N PRO A 251 3.59 -15.24 43.80
CA PRO A 251 4.64 -16.08 44.38
C PRO A 251 6.03 -15.61 43.96
N ALA A 252 7.04 -16.02 44.73
CA ALA A 252 8.43 -15.82 44.35
C ALA A 252 8.76 -16.60 43.08
N ALA A 253 9.61 -16.03 42.23
CA ALA A 253 10.11 -16.69 41.04
C ALA A 253 10.76 -18.04 41.39
N ARG A 254 10.47 -19.07 40.60
CA ARG A 254 10.94 -20.44 40.86
C ARG A 254 11.38 -21.11 39.55
N VAL A 255 12.64 -21.56 39.52
CA VAL A 255 13.15 -22.41 38.44
C VAL A 255 12.58 -23.83 38.60
N VAL A 256 12.14 -24.40 37.48
CA VAL A 256 11.60 -25.76 37.39
C VAL A 256 12.21 -26.52 36.23
N ASP A 257 12.32 -27.85 36.39
CA ASP A 257 12.73 -28.71 35.29
C ASP A 257 11.56 -28.90 34.31
N THR A 258 11.83 -28.67 33.02
CA THR A 258 10.85 -28.75 31.96
C THR A 258 11.40 -29.61 30.80
N PRO A 259 11.56 -30.92 31.03
CA PRO A 259 12.06 -31.82 30.01
C PRO A 259 11.09 -31.89 28.85
N ASP A 260 11.64 -31.94 27.62
CA ASP A 260 10.90 -32.12 26.38
C ASP A 260 9.83 -31.04 26.08
N CYS A 261 10.10 -29.79 26.50
CA CYS A 261 9.24 -28.62 26.27
C CYS A 261 9.91 -27.61 25.30
N PRO A 262 10.08 -27.94 24.00
CA PRO A 262 10.75 -27.06 23.05
C PRO A 262 9.82 -25.96 22.49
N THR A 263 8.52 -26.00 22.80
CA THR A 263 7.52 -25.04 22.30
C THR A 263 6.69 -24.46 23.44
N ILE A 264 6.07 -23.29 23.20
CA ILE A 264 5.14 -22.66 24.15
C ILE A 264 3.99 -23.60 24.52
N ASP A 265 3.42 -24.33 23.55
CA ASP A 265 2.30 -25.23 23.79
C ASP A 265 2.68 -26.37 24.75
N THR A 266 3.83 -27.02 24.53
CA THR A 266 4.32 -28.09 25.41
C THR A 266 4.70 -27.58 26.80
N LEU A 267 5.21 -26.33 26.89
CA LEU A 267 5.49 -25.68 28.17
C LEU A 267 4.19 -25.39 28.93
N VAL A 268 3.18 -24.86 28.28
CA VAL A 268 1.86 -24.58 28.87
C VAL A 268 1.19 -25.86 29.34
N GLU A 269 1.24 -26.95 28.56
CA GLU A 269 0.70 -28.26 28.97
C GLU A 269 1.41 -28.81 30.20
N LEU A 270 2.74 -28.74 30.27
CA LEU A 270 3.51 -29.16 31.44
C LEU A 270 3.15 -28.30 32.64
N CYS A 271 3.10 -26.97 32.52
CA CYS A 271 2.74 -26.07 33.60
C CYS A 271 1.36 -26.37 34.15
N ASN A 272 0.39 -26.65 33.33
CA ASN A 272 -0.98 -26.99 33.74
C ASN A 272 -1.06 -28.34 34.46
N THR A 273 -0.20 -29.30 34.10
CA THR A 273 -0.21 -30.65 34.73
C THR A 273 0.66 -30.74 35.97
N ALA A 274 1.89 -30.20 35.91
CA ALA A 274 2.88 -30.35 37.00
C ALA A 274 2.96 -29.14 37.95
N HIS A 275 2.56 -27.96 37.49
CA HIS A 275 2.70 -26.70 38.23
C HIS A 275 1.42 -25.82 38.13
N PRO A 276 0.24 -26.38 38.54
CA PRO A 276 -1.01 -25.62 38.44
C PRO A 276 -0.94 -24.32 39.29
N ARG A 277 -1.62 -23.28 38.80
CA ARG A 277 -1.70 -21.98 39.48
C ARG A 277 -2.51 -22.08 40.75
N ALA A 278 -2.09 -21.33 41.78
CA ALA A 278 -2.79 -21.30 43.07
C ALA A 278 -4.20 -20.69 42.99
N ASP A 279 -4.44 -19.81 42.01
CA ASP A 279 -5.75 -19.19 41.75
C ASP A 279 -6.73 -20.10 40.97
N GLY A 280 -6.29 -21.30 40.57
CA GLY A 280 -7.09 -22.27 39.82
C GLY A 280 -7.28 -21.94 38.34
N ARG A 281 -6.78 -20.82 37.83
CA ARG A 281 -6.76 -20.49 36.39
C ARG A 281 -5.71 -21.34 35.69
N ALA A 282 -6.03 -21.83 34.49
CA ALA A 282 -5.05 -22.52 33.70
C ALA A 282 -4.00 -21.55 33.14
N TRP A 283 -2.76 -22.03 33.02
CA TRP A 283 -1.73 -21.35 32.24
C TRP A 283 -2.11 -21.33 30.74
N THR A 284 -1.81 -20.23 30.08
CA THR A 284 -2.03 -20.03 28.67
C THR A 284 -0.72 -19.52 28.00
N ALA A 285 -0.66 -19.53 26.69
CA ALA A 285 0.49 -18.96 25.97
C ALA A 285 0.71 -17.47 26.33
N ALA A 286 -0.35 -16.72 26.61
CA ALA A 286 -0.27 -15.31 27.03
C ALA A 286 0.38 -15.12 28.41
N ASP A 287 0.51 -16.16 29.24
CA ASP A 287 1.21 -16.13 30.52
C ASP A 287 2.72 -16.42 30.38
N THR A 288 3.19 -16.72 29.16
CA THR A 288 4.60 -16.98 28.90
C THR A 288 5.27 -15.78 28.22
N LEU A 289 6.55 -15.59 28.50
CA LEU A 289 7.38 -14.56 27.88
C LEU A 289 8.40 -15.23 26.96
N LYS A 290 8.22 -15.03 25.66
CA LYS A 290 9.08 -15.57 24.61
C LYS A 290 10.19 -14.57 24.29
N ASN A 291 11.44 -15.00 24.38
CA ASN A 291 12.62 -14.18 24.09
C ASN A 291 13.18 -14.56 22.71
N VAL A 292 13.07 -13.65 21.74
CA VAL A 292 13.48 -13.85 20.34
C VAL A 292 14.76 -13.07 20.09
N VAL A 293 15.76 -13.73 19.48
CA VAL A 293 17.04 -13.10 19.14
C VAL A 293 17.04 -12.71 17.68
N VAL A 294 17.33 -11.44 17.42
CA VAL A 294 17.50 -10.88 16.08
C VAL A 294 18.86 -10.23 15.96
N ALA A 295 19.34 -10.11 14.75
CA ALA A 295 20.54 -9.36 14.41
C ALA A 295 20.14 -8.09 13.66
N LEU A 296 20.71 -6.96 14.08
CA LEU A 296 20.59 -5.67 13.43
C LEU A 296 21.88 -5.40 12.67
N THR A 297 21.76 -5.02 11.39
CA THR A 297 22.89 -4.53 10.60
C THR A 297 22.71 -3.03 10.41
N HIS A 298 23.59 -2.24 11.03
CA HIS A 298 23.57 -0.79 10.93
C HIS A 298 24.14 -0.29 9.58
N PRO A 299 23.82 0.95 9.12
CA PRO A 299 24.29 1.48 7.85
C PRO A 299 25.82 1.56 7.68
N ASP A 300 26.57 1.60 8.78
CA ASP A 300 28.02 1.55 8.83
C ASP A 300 28.60 0.13 8.74
N GLY A 301 27.72 -0.89 8.69
CA GLY A 301 28.08 -2.30 8.63
C GLY A 301 28.27 -2.96 10.01
N GLU A 302 28.09 -2.22 11.11
CA GLU A 302 28.11 -2.80 12.44
C GLU A 302 26.92 -3.77 12.61
N ARG A 303 27.22 -4.95 13.22
CA ARG A 303 26.23 -5.98 13.52
C ARG A 303 25.99 -6.05 15.02
N GLU A 304 24.75 -5.80 15.44
CA GLU A 304 24.30 -5.83 16.84
C GLU A 304 23.31 -6.98 17.03
N LEU A 305 23.41 -7.74 18.14
CA LEU A 305 22.35 -8.65 18.55
C LEU A 305 21.38 -7.92 19.49
N LEU A 306 20.10 -8.24 19.33
CA LEU A 306 19.01 -7.73 20.15
C LEU A 306 18.11 -8.89 20.56
N VAL A 307 17.80 -8.97 21.86
CA VAL A 307 16.78 -9.89 22.39
C VAL A 307 15.49 -9.13 22.61
N ILE A 308 14.39 -9.69 22.13
CA ILE A 308 13.05 -9.09 22.23
C ILE A 308 12.15 -10.03 23.00
N GLY A 309 11.64 -9.57 24.16
CA GLY A 309 10.65 -10.28 24.94
C GLY A 309 9.23 -9.92 24.51
N VAL A 310 8.48 -10.90 24.03
CA VAL A 310 7.07 -10.74 23.64
C VAL A 310 6.20 -11.75 24.39
N PRO A 311 4.91 -11.48 24.66
CA PRO A 311 3.98 -12.49 25.15
C PRO A 311 4.01 -13.73 24.27
N GLY A 312 4.01 -14.92 24.86
CA GLY A 312 4.21 -16.16 24.12
C GLY A 312 3.08 -16.53 23.16
N ASP A 313 1.94 -15.89 23.28
CA ASP A 313 0.85 -15.98 22.31
C ASP A 313 1.08 -15.08 21.07
N ARG A 314 2.16 -14.28 21.01
CA ARG A 314 2.48 -13.36 19.91
C ARG A 314 3.72 -13.83 19.15
N GLU A 315 3.76 -13.55 17.84
CA GLU A 315 4.98 -13.67 17.04
C GLU A 315 5.65 -12.30 16.84
N VAL A 316 6.95 -12.30 16.62
CA VAL A 316 7.66 -11.08 16.22
C VAL A 316 7.36 -10.80 14.74
N ASP A 317 6.80 -9.64 14.45
CA ASP A 317 6.60 -9.14 13.10
C ASP A 317 7.86 -8.39 12.65
N ILE A 318 8.59 -8.99 11.70
CA ILE A 318 9.86 -8.45 11.21
C ILE A 318 9.69 -7.09 10.50
N LYS A 319 8.55 -6.85 9.84
CA LYS A 319 8.28 -5.53 9.23
C LYS A 319 8.09 -4.45 10.30
N ARG A 320 7.28 -4.77 11.32
CA ARG A 320 7.03 -3.87 12.45
C ARG A 320 8.30 -3.58 13.24
N LEU A 321 9.08 -4.63 13.52
CA LEU A 321 10.39 -4.49 14.15
C LEU A 321 11.35 -3.67 13.29
N GLY A 322 11.44 -3.93 12.00
CA GLY A 322 12.26 -3.16 11.06
C GLY A 322 11.91 -1.67 11.04
N ALA A 323 10.61 -1.34 11.09
CA ALA A 323 10.16 0.05 11.22
C ALA A 323 10.62 0.69 12.55
N ALA A 324 10.60 -0.06 13.65
CA ALA A 324 10.99 0.44 14.97
C ALA A 324 12.50 0.65 15.15
N VAL A 325 13.34 -0.09 14.41
CA VAL A 325 14.81 0.00 14.50
C VAL A 325 15.47 0.71 13.31
N ALA A 326 14.68 1.20 12.36
CA ALA A 326 15.22 1.90 11.19
C ALA A 326 16.22 3.00 11.62
N PRO A 327 17.38 3.17 10.88
CA PRO A 327 17.67 2.61 9.57
C PRO A 327 18.38 1.25 9.57
N ALA A 328 18.48 0.54 10.71
CA ALA A 328 19.13 -0.77 10.76
C ALA A 328 18.26 -1.83 10.05
N GLU A 329 18.92 -2.74 9.34
CA GLU A 329 18.28 -3.92 8.75
C GLU A 329 18.14 -5.04 9.79
N VAL A 330 17.04 -5.77 9.76
CA VAL A 330 16.72 -6.84 10.73
C VAL A 330 16.72 -8.20 10.05
N GLU A 331 17.41 -9.15 10.68
CA GLU A 331 17.32 -10.57 10.33
C GLU A 331 17.25 -11.45 11.59
N MET A 332 16.76 -12.68 11.44
CA MET A 332 16.79 -13.64 12.55
C MET A 332 18.24 -14.03 12.84
N ALA A 333 18.56 -14.18 14.13
CA ALA A 333 19.88 -14.63 14.55
C ALA A 333 20.22 -16.01 13.97
N THR A 334 21.45 -16.17 13.51
CA THR A 334 21.98 -17.38 12.90
C THR A 334 22.58 -18.32 13.96
N ASP A 335 22.86 -19.57 13.58
CA ASP A 335 23.59 -20.52 14.46
C ASP A 335 24.96 -19.99 14.85
N GLY A 336 25.62 -19.19 13.98
CA GLY A 336 26.88 -18.53 14.27
C GLY A 336 26.76 -17.47 15.39
N ASP A 337 25.67 -16.71 15.40
CA ASP A 337 25.38 -15.73 16.45
C ASP A 337 25.20 -16.42 17.81
N PHE A 338 24.44 -17.52 17.87
CA PHE A 338 24.27 -18.31 19.09
C PHE A 338 25.58 -18.95 19.56
N ALA A 339 26.43 -19.40 18.63
CA ALA A 339 27.75 -19.96 18.98
C ALA A 339 28.70 -18.92 19.57
N ALA A 340 28.58 -17.66 19.16
CA ALA A 340 29.35 -16.54 19.72
C ALA A 340 28.81 -16.07 21.08
N HIS A 341 27.54 -16.38 21.40
CA HIS A 341 26.84 -15.96 22.60
C HIS A 341 26.27 -17.18 23.37
N PRO A 342 27.12 -17.98 24.02
CA PRO A 342 26.68 -19.20 24.71
C PRO A 342 25.74 -18.96 25.90
N GLU A 343 25.66 -17.73 26.40
CA GLU A 343 24.67 -17.29 27.39
C GLU A 343 23.23 -17.30 26.84
N LEU A 344 23.05 -17.24 25.51
CA LEU A 344 21.76 -17.29 24.86
C LEU A 344 21.37 -18.76 24.57
N VAL A 345 20.93 -19.46 25.59
CA VAL A 345 20.52 -20.88 25.47
C VAL A 345 19.27 -21.00 24.62
N ARG A 346 19.43 -21.40 23.36
CA ARG A 346 18.34 -21.47 22.38
C ARG A 346 17.16 -22.29 22.87
N GLY A 347 15.95 -21.68 22.86
CA GLY A 347 14.72 -22.29 23.38
C GLY A 347 14.51 -22.08 24.89
N TYR A 348 15.53 -21.61 25.62
CA TYR A 348 15.48 -21.42 27.07
C TYR A 348 16.03 -20.08 27.54
N ILE A 349 16.09 -19.08 26.66
CA ILE A 349 16.59 -17.74 26.96
C ILE A 349 15.65 -17.07 27.99
N GLY A 350 16.23 -16.65 29.09
CA GLY A 350 15.56 -15.90 30.14
C GLY A 350 16.12 -14.47 30.27
N PRO A 351 15.45 -13.61 31.04
CA PRO A 351 15.95 -12.24 31.27
C PRO A 351 17.25 -12.16 32.05
N ALA A 352 17.66 -13.21 32.80
CA ALA A 352 18.84 -13.14 33.65
C ALA A 352 20.17 -13.11 32.88
N ALA A 353 20.19 -13.62 31.65
CA ALA A 353 21.38 -13.61 30.79
C ALA A 353 21.53 -12.33 29.94
N VAL A 354 20.50 -11.49 29.87
CA VAL A 354 20.41 -10.39 28.91
C VAL A 354 20.14 -9.03 29.55
N GLY A 355 20.45 -7.97 28.83
CA GLY A 355 20.15 -6.60 29.21
C GLY A 355 20.66 -6.20 30.61
N PRO A 356 19.86 -5.47 31.39
CA PRO A 356 20.26 -4.96 32.70
C PRO A 356 20.55 -6.04 33.73
N ASN A 357 20.01 -7.24 33.56
CA ASN A 357 20.10 -8.33 34.53
C ASN A 357 21.31 -9.23 34.31
N SER A 358 21.98 -9.10 33.16
CA SER A 358 23.16 -9.92 32.82
C SER A 358 24.33 -9.63 33.80
N PRO A 359 24.96 -10.65 34.38
CA PRO A 359 26.15 -10.48 35.19
C PRO A 359 27.37 -10.02 34.41
N ALA A 360 27.34 -10.16 33.09
CA ALA A 360 28.39 -9.72 32.16
C ALA A 360 28.31 -8.23 31.82
N ARG A 361 27.18 -7.57 32.10
CA ARG A 361 26.96 -6.15 31.74
C ARG A 361 27.99 -5.24 32.37
N ARG A 362 28.51 -4.32 31.56
CA ARG A 362 29.41 -3.24 31.96
C ARG A 362 28.90 -1.92 31.41
N VAL A 363 29.22 -0.83 32.09
CA VAL A 363 29.03 0.54 31.62
C VAL A 363 30.39 1.11 31.38
N GLU A 364 30.72 1.43 30.16
CA GLU A 364 31.96 2.08 29.76
C GLU A 364 31.65 3.50 29.30
N VAL A 365 32.55 4.44 29.53
CA VAL A 365 32.41 5.81 29.05
C VAL A 365 33.21 5.92 27.76
N GLY A 366 32.52 6.17 26.65
CA GLY A 366 33.16 6.38 25.36
C GLY A 366 34.03 7.64 25.31
N GLU A 367 34.85 7.77 24.29
CA GLU A 367 35.73 8.93 24.07
C GLU A 367 34.95 10.26 23.97
N ASP A 368 33.70 10.21 23.58
CA ASP A 368 32.77 11.34 23.51
C ASP A 368 32.06 11.67 24.85
N GLY A 369 32.38 10.94 25.92
CA GLY A 369 31.79 11.10 27.25
C GLY A 369 30.42 10.46 27.42
N ARG A 370 29.92 9.69 26.45
CA ARG A 370 28.68 8.96 26.57
C ARG A 370 28.91 7.60 27.20
N GLU A 371 27.91 7.19 28.01
CA GLU A 371 27.87 5.83 28.53
C GLU A 371 27.53 4.84 27.42
N VAL A 372 28.41 3.85 27.24
CA VAL A 372 28.22 2.74 26.31
C VAL A 372 28.02 1.47 27.12
N LEU A 373 26.96 0.73 26.81
CA LEU A 373 26.67 -0.54 27.45
C LEU A 373 27.41 -1.66 26.72
N THR A 374 28.22 -2.42 27.46
CA THR A 374 29.01 -3.53 26.91
C THR A 374 28.83 -4.80 27.73
N GLY A 375 29.25 -5.93 27.18
CA GLY A 375 29.30 -7.23 27.87
C GLY A 375 27.94 -7.94 28.03
N SER A 376 26.84 -7.38 27.53
CA SER A 376 25.54 -8.07 27.48
C SER A 376 24.77 -7.72 26.22
N VAL A 377 23.97 -8.68 25.70
CA VAL A 377 23.06 -8.42 24.59
C VAL A 377 21.92 -7.55 25.08
N ARG A 378 21.58 -6.51 24.32
CA ARG A 378 20.49 -5.58 24.65
C ARG A 378 19.15 -6.30 24.70
N TYR A 379 18.30 -5.96 25.67
CA TYR A 379 17.02 -6.59 25.91
C TYR A 379 15.88 -5.57 25.88
N LEU A 380 14.96 -5.72 24.93
CA LEU A 380 13.78 -4.87 24.80
C LEU A 380 12.51 -5.69 24.95
N LEU A 381 11.47 -5.08 25.49
CA LEU A 381 10.19 -5.73 25.77
C LEU A 381 9.06 -5.16 24.89
N ASP A 382 8.11 -6.00 24.53
CA ASP A 382 6.83 -5.56 24.01
C ASP A 382 6.12 -4.64 25.02
N PRO A 383 5.44 -3.57 24.62
CA PRO A 383 4.75 -2.65 25.51
C PRO A 383 3.71 -3.30 26.44
N ARG A 384 3.23 -4.51 26.14
CA ARG A 384 2.31 -5.27 26.99
C ARG A 384 2.97 -5.84 28.23
N VAL A 385 4.30 -5.95 28.26
CA VAL A 385 5.08 -6.46 29.39
C VAL A 385 5.39 -5.30 30.33
N VAL A 386 4.44 -5.00 31.23
CA VAL A 386 4.52 -3.88 32.17
C VAL A 386 4.92 -4.33 33.57
N ASP A 387 5.29 -3.40 34.44
CA ASP A 387 5.64 -3.70 35.85
C ASP A 387 4.49 -4.42 36.58
N GLY A 388 4.85 -5.43 37.33
CA GLY A 388 3.92 -6.26 38.08
C GLY A 388 3.33 -7.44 37.29
N THR A 389 3.54 -7.53 35.97
CA THR A 389 3.13 -8.71 35.20
C THR A 389 4.02 -9.92 35.49
N SER A 390 3.40 -11.09 35.70
CA SER A 390 4.04 -12.35 36.07
C SER A 390 4.10 -13.31 34.89
N TRP A 391 5.28 -13.87 34.61
CA TRP A 391 5.58 -14.62 33.41
C TRP A 391 6.19 -16.00 33.68
N VAL A 392 5.99 -16.91 32.72
CA VAL A 392 6.78 -18.14 32.56
C VAL A 392 7.75 -17.92 31.42
N THR A 393 9.06 -18.12 31.64
CA THR A 393 10.09 -17.88 30.61
C THR A 393 11.28 -18.84 30.78
N GLY A 394 12.23 -18.81 29.85
CA GLY A 394 13.47 -19.58 29.98
C GLY A 394 14.26 -19.24 31.23
N ALA A 395 15.04 -20.20 31.73
CA ALA A 395 15.91 -20.06 32.88
C ALA A 395 17.40 -19.95 32.51
N ASP A 396 17.73 -19.66 31.25
CA ASP A 396 19.11 -19.61 30.71
C ASP A 396 19.87 -20.93 30.84
N GLU A 397 19.16 -22.03 31.06
CA GLU A 397 19.67 -23.39 31.10
C GLU A 397 18.78 -24.33 30.29
N GLU A 398 19.40 -25.29 29.60
CA GLU A 398 18.66 -26.30 28.84
C GLU A 398 17.64 -27.03 29.71
N ARG A 399 16.42 -27.21 29.18
CA ARG A 399 15.34 -27.97 29.80
C ARG A 399 14.84 -27.39 31.15
N ARG A 400 15.03 -26.04 31.35
CA ARG A 400 14.60 -25.32 32.54
C ARG A 400 13.85 -24.04 32.21
N HIS A 401 12.79 -23.77 32.98
CA HIS A 401 12.04 -22.50 32.89
C HIS A 401 11.85 -21.90 34.29
N VAL A 402 11.58 -20.60 34.31
CA VAL A 402 11.22 -19.85 35.53
C VAL A 402 9.72 -19.61 35.52
N LEU A 403 9.04 -19.96 36.61
CA LEU A 403 7.64 -19.63 36.86
C LEU A 403 7.55 -18.41 37.78
N HIS A 404 6.49 -17.62 37.63
CA HIS A 404 6.19 -16.44 38.46
C HIS A 404 7.27 -15.36 38.42
N LEU A 405 7.96 -15.21 37.30
CA LEU A 405 8.96 -14.16 37.12
C LEU A 405 8.27 -12.83 36.86
N VAL A 406 8.38 -11.88 37.79
CA VAL A 406 7.65 -10.61 37.75
C VAL A 406 8.53 -9.48 37.23
N LYS A 407 8.06 -8.81 36.19
CA LYS A 407 8.73 -7.61 35.67
C LYS A 407 8.68 -6.47 36.69
N GLY A 408 9.80 -5.77 36.89
CA GLY A 408 9.98 -4.71 37.88
C GLY A 408 10.37 -5.22 39.26
N ARG A 409 10.01 -6.47 39.63
CA ARG A 409 10.46 -7.12 40.88
C ARG A 409 11.69 -8.01 40.67
N ASP A 410 11.63 -8.89 39.66
CA ASP A 410 12.62 -9.95 39.45
C ASP A 410 13.51 -9.67 38.22
N PHE A 411 13.05 -8.90 37.27
CA PHE A 411 13.83 -8.50 36.10
C PHE A 411 13.40 -7.14 35.55
N THR A 412 14.31 -6.54 34.77
CA THR A 412 14.09 -5.29 34.02
C THR A 412 14.59 -5.43 32.57
N ALA A 413 14.40 -4.42 31.74
CA ALA A 413 14.89 -4.39 30.36
C ALA A 413 15.50 -3.03 30.04
N ASP A 414 16.21 -2.93 28.91
CA ASP A 414 16.80 -1.68 28.41
C ASP A 414 15.76 -0.71 27.84
N GLY A 415 14.54 -1.18 27.63
CA GLY A 415 13.44 -0.38 27.11
C GLY A 415 12.31 -1.22 26.53
N THR A 416 11.43 -0.57 25.77
CA THR A 416 10.32 -1.21 25.06
C THR A 416 10.46 -1.04 23.55
N ILE A 417 9.84 -1.95 22.78
CA ILE A 417 9.86 -1.92 21.33
C ILE A 417 8.56 -2.47 20.73
N GLU A 418 8.08 -1.83 19.68
CA GLU A 418 6.95 -2.28 18.88
C GLU A 418 7.40 -3.40 17.92
N ALA A 419 7.32 -4.64 18.36
CA ALA A 419 7.81 -5.79 17.59
C ALA A 419 6.80 -6.93 17.47
N ALA A 420 5.86 -7.07 18.41
CA ALA A 420 4.87 -8.14 18.34
C ALA A 420 3.80 -7.86 17.27
N GLU A 421 3.33 -8.92 16.63
CA GLU A 421 2.24 -8.84 15.65
C GLU A 421 0.97 -8.22 16.25
N VAL A 422 0.23 -7.49 15.41
CA VAL A 422 -1.10 -6.99 15.75
C VAL A 422 -2.13 -8.04 15.30
N ARG A 423 -3.17 -8.25 16.13
CA ARG A 423 -4.22 -9.25 15.88
C ARG A 423 -5.61 -8.66 15.89
N ASP A 424 -6.54 -9.38 15.29
CA ASP A 424 -7.97 -9.10 15.45
C ASP A 424 -8.35 -9.09 16.94
N GLY A 425 -9.06 -8.05 17.36
CA GLY A 425 -9.49 -7.87 18.74
C GLY A 425 -8.53 -7.08 19.63
N ASP A 426 -7.30 -6.76 19.16
CA ASP A 426 -6.41 -5.86 19.90
C ASP A 426 -7.06 -4.47 20.09
N PRO A 427 -6.83 -3.77 21.20
CA PRO A 427 -7.39 -2.46 21.41
C PRO A 427 -6.75 -1.42 20.48
N ALA A 428 -7.57 -0.53 19.91
CA ALA A 428 -7.06 0.60 19.14
C ALA A 428 -6.32 1.58 20.06
N PRO A 429 -5.20 2.20 19.60
CA PRO A 429 -4.40 3.13 20.42
C PRO A 429 -5.17 4.36 20.92
N ASP A 430 -6.16 4.80 20.15
CA ASP A 430 -7.02 5.95 20.45
C ASP A 430 -8.26 5.60 21.29
N GLY A 431 -8.42 4.34 21.70
CA GLY A 431 -9.58 3.85 22.43
C GLY A 431 -10.86 3.69 21.61
N SER A 432 -10.79 3.78 20.29
CA SER A 432 -11.94 3.75 19.36
C SER A 432 -12.55 2.34 19.17
N GLY A 433 -12.08 1.34 19.91
CA GLY A 433 -12.61 -0.02 19.90
C GLY A 433 -11.59 -1.09 19.55
N ALA A 434 -12.06 -2.31 19.27
CA ALA A 434 -11.22 -3.42 18.89
C ALA A 434 -10.79 -3.30 17.41
N LEU A 435 -9.52 -3.59 17.14
CA LEU A 435 -8.95 -3.62 15.80
C LEU A 435 -9.43 -4.84 15.01
N SER A 436 -9.60 -4.67 13.72
CA SER A 436 -9.77 -5.74 12.74
C SER A 436 -8.72 -5.61 11.65
N LEU A 437 -8.08 -6.74 11.29
CA LEU A 437 -7.10 -6.77 10.21
C LEU A 437 -7.79 -6.88 8.85
N ALA A 438 -7.22 -6.19 7.87
CA ALA A 438 -7.62 -6.29 6.48
C ALA A 438 -6.38 -6.19 5.58
N ARG A 439 -6.55 -6.60 4.31
CA ARG A 439 -5.51 -6.40 3.30
C ARG A 439 -5.94 -5.32 2.31
N GLY A 440 -4.97 -4.58 1.79
CA GLY A 440 -5.20 -3.48 0.87
C GLY A 440 -4.18 -3.40 -0.26
N ILE A 441 -4.63 -2.83 -1.37
CA ILE A 441 -3.77 -2.43 -2.49
C ILE A 441 -3.47 -0.94 -2.30
N GLU A 442 -2.21 -0.57 -2.11
CA GLU A 442 -1.78 0.83 -2.04
C GLU A 442 -2.02 1.51 -3.40
N ILE A 443 -2.97 2.44 -3.45
CA ILE A 443 -3.32 3.19 -4.65
C ILE A 443 -2.76 4.61 -4.67
N GLY A 444 -2.41 5.15 -3.50
CA GLY A 444 -1.77 6.45 -3.35
C GLY A 444 -1.07 6.58 -2.00
N HIS A 445 -0.08 7.45 -1.93
CA HIS A 445 0.70 7.72 -0.73
C HIS A 445 1.07 9.19 -0.69
N ILE A 446 0.97 9.81 0.48
CA ILE A 446 1.31 11.22 0.71
C ILE A 446 2.28 11.32 1.87
N PHE A 447 3.34 12.14 1.69
CA PHE A 447 4.45 12.28 2.63
C PHE A 447 4.71 13.74 3.00
N ALA A 448 4.89 14.01 4.28
CA ALA A 448 5.49 15.24 4.79
C ALA A 448 7.00 15.04 4.89
N LEU A 449 7.75 15.28 3.81
CA LEU A 449 9.21 14.98 3.72
C LEU A 449 10.07 15.90 4.60
N GLY A 450 9.57 17.10 4.91
CA GLY A 450 10.35 18.11 5.62
C GLY A 450 11.46 18.70 4.75
N ARG A 451 12.70 18.73 5.25
CA ARG A 451 13.82 19.45 4.62
C ARG A 451 14.91 18.55 4.04
N LYS A 452 14.80 17.22 4.14
CA LYS A 452 15.86 16.24 3.75
C LYS A 452 16.45 16.59 2.36
N TYR A 453 15.60 16.65 1.34
CA TYR A 453 16.05 16.87 -0.04
C TYR A 453 16.51 18.31 -0.28
N ALA A 454 15.80 19.29 0.23
CA ALA A 454 16.16 20.70 0.12
C ALA A 454 17.53 21.00 0.78
N GLN A 455 17.82 20.41 1.94
CA GLN A 455 19.11 20.52 2.60
C GLN A 455 20.23 19.87 1.79
N SER A 456 20.04 18.60 1.38
CA SER A 456 21.07 17.83 0.65
C SER A 456 21.43 18.46 -0.70
N LEU A 457 20.45 19.09 -1.37
CA LEU A 457 20.64 19.69 -2.69
C LEU A 457 20.79 21.21 -2.66
N GLY A 458 20.70 21.83 -1.48
CA GLY A 458 20.92 23.26 -1.26
C GLY A 458 19.81 24.15 -1.82
N LEU A 459 18.53 23.73 -1.74
CA LEU A 459 17.37 24.55 -2.09
C LEU A 459 17.04 25.50 -0.93
N THR A 460 17.27 26.79 -1.12
CA THR A 460 16.94 27.86 -0.18
C THR A 460 16.25 29.02 -0.89
N VAL A 461 15.39 29.73 -0.18
CA VAL A 461 14.77 30.99 -0.62
C VAL A 461 15.04 32.08 0.41
N LEU A 462 15.02 33.34 -0.02
CA LEU A 462 15.12 34.47 0.90
C LEU A 462 13.75 34.71 1.57
N ASP A 463 13.77 34.85 2.89
CA ASP A 463 12.58 35.26 3.66
C ASP A 463 12.33 36.79 3.53
N GLU A 464 11.30 37.29 4.19
CA GLU A 464 10.92 38.71 4.22
C GLU A 464 12.00 39.64 4.76
N ASN A 465 12.97 39.09 5.53
CA ASN A 465 14.08 39.82 6.11
C ASN A 465 15.38 39.64 5.30
N GLY A 466 15.32 38.99 4.12
CA GLY A 466 16.48 38.72 3.27
C GLY A 466 17.39 37.58 3.80
N ARG A 467 16.92 36.75 4.72
CA ARG A 467 17.67 35.62 5.25
C ARG A 467 17.35 34.36 4.47
N ALA A 468 18.38 33.57 4.19
CA ALA A 468 18.20 32.27 3.54
C ALA A 468 17.44 31.29 4.44
N ARG A 469 16.39 30.66 3.90
CA ARG A 469 15.58 29.61 4.52
C ARG A 469 15.62 28.38 3.67
N VAL A 470 15.88 27.22 4.28
CA VAL A 470 15.74 25.93 3.62
C VAL A 470 14.25 25.64 3.41
N VAL A 471 13.89 25.31 2.18
CA VAL A 471 12.52 25.01 1.79
C VAL A 471 12.05 23.69 2.40
N THR A 472 10.78 23.64 2.80
CA THR A 472 10.13 22.43 3.32
C THR A 472 9.33 21.76 2.19
N MET A 473 9.36 20.45 2.09
CA MET A 473 8.83 19.70 0.95
C MET A 473 7.84 18.62 1.37
N GLY A 474 6.85 18.37 0.51
CA GLY A 474 6.01 17.18 0.53
C GLY A 474 6.13 16.41 -0.78
N SER A 475 5.87 15.10 -0.73
CA SER A 475 5.82 14.20 -1.89
C SER A 475 4.52 13.40 -1.89
N TYR A 476 3.89 13.29 -3.06
CA TYR A 476 2.53 12.77 -3.17
C TYR A 476 2.38 11.90 -4.42
N GLY A 477 2.28 10.58 -4.26
CA GLY A 477 2.24 9.59 -5.35
C GLY A 477 0.88 8.94 -5.56
N ILE A 478 0.49 8.72 -6.82
CA ILE A 478 -0.62 7.83 -7.21
C ILE A 478 -0.09 6.87 -8.27
N GLY A 479 -0.20 5.57 -8.01
CA GLY A 479 0.12 4.54 -8.99
C GLY A 479 -0.99 4.42 -10.04
N VAL A 480 -0.96 5.21 -11.12
CA VAL A 480 -2.04 5.29 -12.11
C VAL A 480 -2.32 3.94 -12.76
N SER A 481 -1.27 3.21 -13.15
CA SER A 481 -1.41 1.85 -13.68
C SER A 481 -1.94 0.86 -12.64
N ARG A 482 -1.54 1.00 -11.36
CA ARG A 482 -2.05 0.20 -10.24
C ARG A 482 -3.53 0.49 -9.95
N VAL A 483 -3.96 1.75 -10.06
CA VAL A 483 -5.38 2.14 -9.96
C VAL A 483 -6.23 1.42 -11.00
N MET A 484 -5.74 1.29 -12.26
CA MET A 484 -6.45 0.51 -13.27
C MET A 484 -6.58 -0.98 -12.88
N ALA A 485 -5.51 -1.56 -12.31
CA ALA A 485 -5.56 -2.94 -11.83
C ALA A 485 -6.55 -3.11 -10.66
N ALA A 486 -6.54 -2.19 -9.70
CA ALA A 486 -7.47 -2.19 -8.58
C ALA A 486 -8.93 -2.06 -9.04
N LEU A 487 -9.21 -1.19 -10.01
CA LEU A 487 -10.53 -1.05 -10.63
C LEU A 487 -10.98 -2.33 -11.33
N ALA A 488 -10.09 -3.01 -12.06
CA ALA A 488 -10.39 -4.28 -12.71
C ALA A 488 -10.64 -5.40 -11.70
N GLU A 489 -9.88 -5.43 -10.60
CA GLU A 489 -10.04 -6.41 -9.53
C GLU A 489 -11.32 -6.18 -8.71
N ALA A 490 -11.68 -4.91 -8.46
CA ALA A 490 -12.91 -4.57 -7.73
C ALA A 490 -14.20 -4.72 -8.57
N ASN A 491 -14.10 -4.65 -9.90
CA ASN A 491 -15.24 -4.55 -10.79
C ASN A 491 -15.21 -5.63 -11.87
N HIS A 492 -15.53 -6.86 -11.49
CA HIS A 492 -15.67 -8.00 -12.40
C HIS A 492 -16.69 -9.02 -11.88
N ASP A 493 -17.06 -9.95 -12.76
CA ASP A 493 -17.78 -11.17 -12.42
C ASP A 493 -17.16 -12.38 -13.17
N SER A 494 -17.78 -13.54 -13.10
CA SER A 494 -17.32 -14.75 -13.79
C SER A 494 -17.30 -14.62 -15.33
N ARG A 495 -17.96 -13.63 -15.91
CA ARG A 495 -18.08 -13.41 -17.35
C ARG A 495 -17.07 -12.40 -17.87
N GLY A 496 -16.65 -11.43 -17.07
CA GLY A 496 -15.71 -10.39 -17.49
C GLY A 496 -15.68 -9.14 -16.62
N LEU A 497 -15.12 -8.08 -17.16
CA LEU A 497 -14.99 -6.79 -16.50
C LEU A 497 -16.32 -6.04 -16.41
N ILE A 498 -16.42 -5.10 -15.47
CA ILE A 498 -17.56 -4.21 -15.24
C ILE A 498 -17.04 -2.79 -14.99
N TRP A 499 -16.60 -2.11 -16.02
CA TRP A 499 -16.00 -0.79 -15.85
C TRP A 499 -16.96 0.26 -15.30
N PRO A 500 -16.54 1.10 -14.33
CA PRO A 500 -17.23 2.35 -14.07
C PRO A 500 -17.27 3.21 -15.34
N ILE A 501 -18.42 3.84 -15.61
CA ILE A 501 -18.62 4.57 -16.88
C ILE A 501 -17.60 5.70 -17.09
N GLN A 502 -17.10 6.30 -16.00
CA GLN A 502 -16.14 7.40 -16.02
C GLN A 502 -14.79 6.99 -16.66
N VAL A 503 -14.42 5.72 -16.55
CA VAL A 503 -13.14 5.19 -17.03
C VAL A 503 -13.29 4.12 -18.12
N ALA A 504 -14.51 3.66 -18.37
CA ALA A 504 -14.77 2.65 -19.41
C ALA A 504 -14.19 3.06 -20.77
N PRO A 505 -13.59 2.12 -21.54
CA PRO A 505 -12.97 2.45 -22.82
C PRO A 505 -13.97 2.99 -23.84
N TYR A 506 -15.23 2.58 -23.73
CA TYR A 506 -16.39 3.10 -24.45
C TYR A 506 -17.57 3.18 -23.48
N HIS A 507 -18.46 4.16 -23.69
CA HIS A 507 -19.66 4.32 -22.86
C HIS A 507 -20.73 3.27 -23.20
N VAL A 508 -20.82 2.93 -24.48
CA VAL A 508 -21.81 2.00 -25.01
C VAL A 508 -21.25 1.14 -26.13
N GLN A 509 -21.71 -0.10 -26.19
CA GLN A 509 -21.46 -1.01 -27.29
C GLN A 509 -22.75 -1.25 -28.05
N VAL A 510 -22.73 -1.17 -29.38
CA VAL A 510 -23.84 -1.54 -30.25
C VAL A 510 -23.52 -2.87 -30.92
N LEU A 511 -24.34 -3.90 -30.72
CA LEU A 511 -24.18 -5.23 -31.29
C LEU A 511 -25.20 -5.50 -32.37
N ALA A 512 -24.76 -5.72 -33.61
CA ALA A 512 -25.60 -6.28 -34.67
C ALA A 512 -25.53 -7.81 -34.64
N THR A 513 -26.67 -8.50 -34.49
CA THR A 513 -26.75 -9.96 -34.40
C THR A 513 -27.60 -10.54 -35.53
N GLY A 514 -27.15 -11.64 -36.14
CA GLY A 514 -27.83 -12.28 -37.27
C GLY A 514 -27.14 -12.04 -38.61
N LYS A 515 -27.88 -12.14 -39.70
CA LYS A 515 -27.37 -12.03 -41.08
C LYS A 515 -28.12 -10.97 -41.92
N ASP A 516 -29.18 -10.41 -41.38
CA ASP A 516 -30.08 -9.48 -42.06
C ASP A 516 -29.39 -8.10 -42.22
N ASP A 517 -29.39 -7.58 -43.45
CA ASP A 517 -28.80 -6.27 -43.73
C ASP A 517 -29.54 -5.13 -43.01
N ALA A 518 -30.85 -5.25 -42.78
CA ALA A 518 -31.62 -4.28 -42.01
C ALA A 518 -31.11 -4.16 -40.56
N VAL A 519 -30.72 -5.28 -39.93
CA VAL A 519 -30.14 -5.27 -38.58
C VAL A 519 -28.84 -4.50 -38.55
N PHE A 520 -27.94 -4.73 -39.54
CA PHE A 520 -26.65 -4.05 -39.59
C PHE A 520 -26.76 -2.57 -39.93
N SER A 521 -27.67 -2.19 -40.84
CA SER A 521 -27.91 -0.78 -41.18
C SER A 521 -28.54 -0.02 -39.98
N THR A 522 -29.52 -0.60 -39.28
CA THR A 522 -30.11 0.00 -38.09
C THR A 522 -29.07 0.14 -36.97
N ALA A 523 -28.23 -0.89 -36.73
CA ALA A 523 -27.18 -0.84 -35.73
C ALA A 523 -26.12 0.24 -36.06
N ALA A 524 -25.75 0.36 -37.32
CA ALA A 524 -24.81 1.38 -37.80
C ALA A 524 -25.38 2.81 -37.65
N ALA A 525 -26.66 3.01 -38.00
CA ALA A 525 -27.34 4.30 -37.81
C ALA A 525 -27.39 4.69 -36.32
N LEU A 526 -27.84 3.75 -35.43
CA LEU A 526 -27.89 3.96 -34.01
C LEU A 526 -26.51 4.28 -33.40
N ALA A 527 -25.47 3.56 -33.82
CA ALA A 527 -24.11 3.84 -33.40
C ALA A 527 -23.64 5.24 -33.84
N GLY A 528 -24.01 5.66 -35.05
CA GLY A 528 -23.72 7.00 -35.57
C GLY A 528 -24.46 8.12 -34.81
N GLU A 529 -25.74 7.89 -34.47
CA GLU A 529 -26.53 8.86 -33.68
C GLU A 529 -25.97 9.04 -32.26
N LEU A 530 -25.58 7.94 -31.59
CA LEU A 530 -24.94 8.00 -30.27
C LEU A 530 -23.57 8.70 -30.33
N ASP A 531 -22.79 8.45 -31.38
CA ASP A 531 -21.51 9.15 -31.61
C ASP A 531 -21.73 10.66 -31.84
N ALA A 532 -22.69 11.02 -32.67
CA ALA A 532 -23.06 12.41 -32.92
C ALA A 532 -23.56 13.13 -31.67
N ALA A 533 -24.17 12.39 -30.74
CA ALA A 533 -24.57 12.89 -29.42
C ALA A 533 -23.40 13.04 -28.41
N GLY A 534 -22.15 12.75 -28.83
CA GLY A 534 -20.93 12.94 -28.05
C GLY A 534 -20.52 11.72 -27.21
N PHE A 535 -21.15 10.58 -27.37
CA PHE A 535 -20.76 9.37 -26.65
C PHE A 535 -19.63 8.61 -27.37
N GLU A 536 -18.87 7.85 -26.59
CA GLU A 536 -17.87 6.92 -27.11
C GLU A 536 -18.52 5.56 -27.37
N VAL A 537 -18.55 5.15 -28.64
CA VAL A 537 -19.31 4.00 -29.12
C VAL A 537 -18.39 2.94 -29.69
N LEU A 538 -18.57 1.68 -29.28
CA LEU A 538 -17.98 0.51 -29.91
C LEU A 538 -19.06 -0.23 -30.69
N TYR A 539 -18.94 -0.34 -32.01
CA TYR A 539 -19.90 -1.03 -32.86
C TYR A 539 -19.37 -2.41 -33.27
N ASP A 540 -20.08 -3.50 -32.91
CA ASP A 540 -19.76 -4.84 -33.38
C ASP A 540 -20.48 -5.15 -34.71
N ASP A 541 -19.80 -4.85 -35.77
CA ASP A 541 -20.20 -5.01 -37.16
C ASP A 541 -19.77 -6.35 -37.79
N ARG A 542 -19.23 -7.30 -37.02
CA ARG A 542 -18.65 -8.58 -37.49
C ARG A 542 -19.73 -9.54 -38.00
N ARG A 543 -19.95 -9.59 -39.31
CA ARG A 543 -21.05 -10.39 -39.94
C ARG A 543 -20.85 -11.92 -39.82
N ARG A 544 -19.62 -12.39 -39.73
CA ARG A 544 -19.27 -13.83 -39.75
C ARG A 544 -19.07 -14.42 -38.33
N VAL A 545 -19.38 -13.66 -37.29
CA VAL A 545 -19.24 -14.07 -35.90
C VAL A 545 -20.62 -14.37 -35.33
N SER A 546 -20.77 -15.51 -34.63
CA SER A 546 -22.05 -15.89 -34.01
C SER A 546 -22.45 -14.94 -32.89
N ALA A 547 -23.76 -14.80 -32.65
CA ALA A 547 -24.29 -13.96 -31.57
C ALA A 547 -23.70 -14.35 -30.20
N GLY A 548 -23.54 -15.65 -29.93
CA GLY A 548 -22.97 -16.13 -28.66
C GLY A 548 -21.55 -15.63 -28.41
N VAL A 549 -20.70 -15.62 -29.46
CA VAL A 549 -19.34 -15.07 -29.34
C VAL A 549 -19.37 -13.55 -29.12
N LYS A 550 -20.23 -12.83 -29.83
CA LYS A 550 -20.39 -11.38 -29.66
C LYS A 550 -20.82 -11.01 -28.23
N PHE A 551 -21.75 -11.76 -27.65
CA PHE A 551 -22.16 -11.56 -26.27
C PHE A 551 -21.04 -11.87 -25.27
N ALA A 552 -20.32 -12.98 -25.48
CA ALA A 552 -19.18 -13.33 -24.62
C ALA A 552 -18.06 -12.27 -24.69
N ASP A 553 -17.76 -11.76 -25.90
CA ASP A 553 -16.80 -10.66 -26.05
C ASP A 553 -17.28 -9.38 -25.34
N SER A 554 -18.57 -9.01 -25.52
CA SER A 554 -19.16 -7.82 -24.89
C SER A 554 -19.08 -7.88 -23.35
N GLU A 555 -19.43 -9.02 -22.76
CA GLU A 555 -19.35 -9.22 -21.31
C GLU A 555 -17.90 -9.20 -20.83
N LEU A 556 -16.97 -9.82 -21.57
CA LEU A 556 -15.56 -9.85 -21.25
C LEU A 556 -14.93 -8.44 -21.29
N LEU A 557 -15.26 -7.62 -22.29
CA LEU A 557 -14.76 -6.25 -22.42
C LEU A 557 -15.27 -5.32 -21.32
N GLY A 558 -16.47 -5.56 -20.79
CA GLY A 558 -17.01 -4.83 -19.66
C GLY A 558 -17.48 -3.41 -19.97
N VAL A 559 -17.92 -3.13 -21.19
CA VAL A 559 -18.53 -1.84 -21.57
C VAL A 559 -19.84 -1.66 -20.79
N PRO A 560 -20.10 -0.51 -20.14
CA PRO A 560 -21.21 -0.32 -19.22
C PRO A 560 -22.60 -0.60 -19.80
N PHE A 561 -22.87 -0.14 -21.02
CA PHE A 561 -24.13 -0.33 -21.70
C PHE A 561 -23.94 -1.06 -23.04
N THR A 562 -24.88 -1.95 -23.35
CA THR A 562 -24.90 -2.66 -24.63
C THR A 562 -26.27 -2.55 -25.27
N VAL A 563 -26.33 -2.11 -26.52
CA VAL A 563 -27.56 -2.11 -27.34
C VAL A 563 -27.47 -3.24 -28.34
N VAL A 564 -28.42 -4.18 -28.26
CA VAL A 564 -28.49 -5.34 -29.12
C VAL A 564 -29.54 -5.12 -30.21
N VAL A 565 -29.10 -5.07 -31.45
CA VAL A 565 -29.93 -5.03 -32.63
C VAL A 565 -29.95 -6.43 -33.23
N GLY A 566 -31.11 -7.07 -33.22
CA GLY A 566 -31.26 -8.48 -33.61
C GLY A 566 -32.62 -8.84 -34.17
N ARG A 567 -33.03 -10.07 -33.93
CA ARG A 567 -34.30 -10.64 -34.46
C ARG A 567 -35.55 -9.85 -34.06
N ASP A 568 -35.54 -9.20 -32.91
CA ASP A 568 -36.69 -8.47 -32.39
C ASP A 568 -36.95 -7.17 -33.18
N LEU A 569 -35.93 -6.66 -33.91
CA LEU A 569 -36.10 -5.58 -34.85
C LEU A 569 -37.10 -5.93 -35.96
N ALA A 570 -36.98 -7.12 -36.56
CA ALA A 570 -37.86 -7.56 -37.64
C ALA A 570 -39.25 -7.98 -37.12
N ARG A 571 -39.37 -8.47 -35.88
CA ARG A 571 -40.61 -8.97 -35.29
C ARG A 571 -41.45 -7.87 -34.66
N GLU A 572 -40.81 -6.94 -33.96
CA GLU A 572 -41.45 -5.98 -33.06
C GLU A 572 -40.97 -4.55 -33.27
N GLY A 573 -40.01 -4.33 -34.14
CA GLY A 573 -39.39 -3.01 -34.35
C GLY A 573 -38.59 -2.52 -33.14
N THR A 574 -38.14 -3.44 -32.27
CA THR A 574 -37.47 -3.10 -31.01
C THR A 574 -35.99 -3.52 -30.98
N VAL A 575 -35.21 -2.89 -30.10
CA VAL A 575 -33.86 -3.26 -29.73
C VAL A 575 -33.79 -3.49 -28.22
N GLU A 576 -32.81 -4.31 -27.77
CA GLU A 576 -32.61 -4.59 -26.34
C GLU A 576 -31.46 -3.74 -25.81
N ILE A 577 -31.70 -3.01 -24.72
CA ILE A 577 -30.68 -2.30 -23.95
C ILE A 577 -30.30 -3.17 -22.76
N ARG A 578 -29.00 -3.33 -22.50
CA ARG A 578 -28.43 -4.07 -21.37
C ARG A 578 -27.53 -3.18 -20.54
N ASP A 579 -27.70 -3.21 -19.25
CA ASP A 579 -26.77 -2.63 -18.28
C ASP A 579 -25.83 -3.74 -17.76
N ARG A 580 -24.52 -3.55 -17.94
CA ARG A 580 -23.50 -4.54 -17.59
C ARG A 580 -23.38 -4.74 -16.07
N ARG A 581 -23.58 -3.69 -15.28
CA ARG A 581 -23.43 -3.72 -13.82
C ARG A 581 -24.62 -4.38 -13.13
N SER A 582 -25.81 -3.94 -13.44
CA SER A 582 -27.03 -4.49 -12.83
C SER A 582 -27.51 -5.80 -13.45
N GLY A 583 -27.03 -6.11 -14.68
CA GLY A 583 -27.56 -7.21 -15.48
C GLY A 583 -28.97 -6.95 -16.04
N GLY A 584 -29.51 -5.75 -15.82
CA GLY A 584 -30.82 -5.31 -16.30
C GLY A 584 -30.92 -5.34 -17.82
N ARG A 585 -32.12 -5.73 -18.32
CA ARG A 585 -32.41 -5.77 -19.77
C ARG A 585 -33.82 -5.19 -20.00
N ARG A 586 -33.95 -4.42 -21.06
CA ARG A 586 -35.24 -3.88 -21.51
C ARG A 586 -35.26 -3.70 -23.02
N SER A 587 -36.43 -3.84 -23.58
CA SER A 587 -36.69 -3.59 -25.01
C SER A 587 -37.28 -2.19 -25.19
N VAL A 588 -36.83 -1.50 -26.24
CA VAL A 588 -37.29 -0.17 -26.63
C VAL A 588 -37.54 -0.11 -28.13
N PRO A 589 -38.45 0.72 -28.64
CA PRO A 589 -38.56 0.94 -30.07
C PRO A 589 -37.20 1.39 -30.66
N ALA A 590 -36.85 0.83 -31.80
CA ALA A 590 -35.55 1.16 -32.43
C ALA A 590 -35.44 2.66 -32.77
N ALA A 591 -36.53 3.32 -33.08
CA ALA A 591 -36.58 4.76 -33.35
C ALA A 591 -36.25 5.64 -32.14
N ASP A 592 -36.52 5.16 -30.91
CA ASP A 592 -36.32 5.92 -29.67
C ASP A 592 -35.01 5.53 -28.97
N ALA A 593 -34.36 4.46 -29.43
CA ALA A 593 -33.21 3.85 -28.73
C ALA A 593 -32.03 4.80 -28.49
N ALA A 594 -31.66 5.62 -29.45
CA ALA A 594 -30.58 6.59 -29.31
C ALA A 594 -30.88 7.64 -28.23
N ALA A 595 -32.11 8.13 -28.19
CA ALA A 595 -32.54 9.13 -27.22
C ALA A 595 -32.57 8.56 -25.79
N GLU A 596 -33.14 7.34 -25.62
CA GLU A 596 -33.23 6.66 -24.32
C GLU A 596 -31.86 6.27 -23.77
N VAL A 597 -31.03 5.61 -24.59
CA VAL A 597 -29.67 5.25 -24.20
C VAL A 597 -28.84 6.50 -23.88
N GLY A 598 -28.97 7.54 -24.71
CA GLY A 598 -28.28 8.81 -24.48
C GLY A 598 -28.70 9.48 -23.17
N ALA A 599 -29.97 9.39 -22.77
CA ALA A 599 -30.43 9.90 -21.48
C ALA A 599 -29.82 9.11 -20.30
N GLU A 600 -29.81 7.77 -20.38
CA GLU A 600 -29.16 6.92 -19.36
C GLU A 600 -27.67 7.17 -19.24
N LEU A 601 -26.96 7.26 -20.37
CA LEU A 601 -25.53 7.55 -20.39
C LEU A 601 -25.21 8.90 -19.75
N ARG A 602 -25.97 9.95 -20.05
CA ARG A 602 -25.82 11.26 -19.41
C ARG A 602 -26.07 11.19 -17.90
N ALA A 603 -27.13 10.51 -17.49
CA ALA A 603 -27.43 10.31 -16.07
C ALA A 603 -26.33 9.53 -15.35
N ALA A 604 -25.80 8.47 -15.97
CA ALA A 604 -24.72 7.66 -15.41
C ALA A 604 -23.39 8.44 -15.31
N LEU A 605 -23.04 9.24 -16.32
CA LEU A 605 -21.84 10.09 -16.31
C LEU A 605 -21.93 11.22 -15.29
N ALA A 606 -23.14 11.72 -15.00
CA ALA A 606 -23.34 12.77 -13.99
C ALA A 606 -23.34 12.24 -12.54
N ARG A 607 -23.49 10.93 -12.33
CA ARG A 607 -23.47 10.34 -11.00
C ARG A 607 -22.04 10.23 -10.48
N VAL A 608 -21.83 10.59 -9.21
CA VAL A 608 -20.67 10.12 -8.47
C VAL A 608 -20.85 8.63 -8.23
N PRO A 609 -19.85 7.77 -8.53
CA PRO A 609 -19.99 6.33 -8.34
C PRO A 609 -20.37 5.95 -6.91
N ASP A 610 -21.34 5.02 -6.76
CA ASP A 610 -21.68 4.43 -5.46
C ASP A 610 -20.50 3.60 -4.95
N GLY A 611 -20.15 3.71 -3.67
CA GLY A 611 -19.02 2.99 -3.05
C GLY A 611 -17.77 3.82 -2.84
N ALA A 612 -17.74 5.05 -3.31
CA ALA A 612 -16.70 6.00 -2.93
C ALA A 612 -16.82 6.28 -1.43
N GLY A 613 -15.72 6.08 -0.69
CA GLY A 613 -15.66 6.32 0.75
C GLY A 613 -16.32 7.66 1.11
N ARG A 614 -17.15 7.67 2.12
CA ARG A 614 -17.59 8.93 2.71
C ARG A 614 -16.35 9.63 3.22
N PRO A 615 -16.10 10.92 2.89
CA PRO A 615 -15.04 11.65 3.56
C PRO A 615 -15.32 11.54 5.06
N ASP A 616 -14.37 10.96 5.79
CA ASP A 616 -14.44 10.91 7.24
C ASP A 616 -14.66 12.35 7.75
N SER A 617 -15.66 12.49 8.61
CA SER A 617 -15.90 13.72 9.36
C SER A 617 -14.57 14.19 9.95
N GLU A 618 -14.26 15.49 9.79
CA GLU A 618 -13.07 16.14 10.34
C GLU A 618 -12.69 15.56 11.71
N PRO A 619 -11.42 15.17 11.91
CA PRO A 619 -10.98 14.83 13.25
C PRO A 619 -11.22 16.09 14.12
N ALA A 620 -11.95 15.90 15.21
CA ALA A 620 -12.20 16.95 16.18
C ALA A 620 -10.85 17.57 16.56
N SER A 621 -10.68 18.85 16.25
CA SER A 621 -9.51 19.63 16.62
C SER A 621 -9.37 19.53 18.14
N GLY A 622 -8.48 18.68 18.62
CA GLY A 622 -8.05 18.63 20.00
C GLY A 622 -7.42 19.99 20.34
N ARG A 623 -8.19 20.85 20.98
CA ARG A 623 -7.65 21.95 21.76
C ARG A 623 -7.14 21.35 23.08
N GLY A 624 -5.88 21.48 23.33
CA GLY A 624 -5.24 21.16 24.60
C GLY A 624 -3.74 21.32 24.46
#